data_816f64170ea1aaa94fb78fb98f368806
#
_entry.id   816f64170ea1aaa94fb78fb98f368806
#
_cell.length_a   1.000
_cell.length_b   1.000
_cell.length_c   1.000
_cell.angle_alpha   90.00
_cell.angle_beta   90.00
_cell.angle_gamma   90.00
#
_symmetry.space_group_name_H-M   'P 1'
#
loop_
_entity.id
_entity.type
_entity.pdbx_description
1 polymer ?
#
loop_
_entity_poly.entity_id
_entity_poly.type
_entity_poly.pdbx_seq_one_letter_code
_entity_poly.pdbx_strand_id
1 'polypeptide(L)'
;MDIIFLTGHRKAGTSVFHKLFEGHPELNSFPVDPTIFYAYFPQFMMENTEEAQRRERIRKIYARIMADLEGLQPPEGTKPFHFDAFWAGLNESLSAKDLEDRPVLLRKVLEAYAAVCGMDPRKTWVVKETTQAMFAHKFAAPGMRFWFINLLRDPRDNYGALKAGVKGYYAKLGENELKTLASLINRARMDFLASMTNPDLLTVRFEDLCANTRKEMERICYFTGIAFDDCLLTPTRMGSAYGGNSHEGTVFQGLSSENVGRWRERISDQEAMIIEFWLKDVMAAYGYESVFEDAEKSAAFTDFYQWYNSTYFFSDPYRNA
;
A
#
# COMPACT_ATOMS: atom_id res chain seq x y z
N MET A 1 13.10 -1.23 -17.43
CA MET A 1 11.78 -1.68 -16.93
C MET A 1 11.10 -0.50 -16.27
N ASP A 2 9.90 -0.20 -16.71
CA ASP A 2 9.10 0.90 -16.20
C ASP A 2 8.06 0.37 -15.20
N ILE A 3 7.92 1.05 -14.05
CA ILE A 3 7.09 0.59 -12.95
C ILE A 3 6.23 1.75 -12.42
N ILE A 4 4.92 1.56 -12.47
CA ILE A 4 3.93 2.36 -11.75
C ILE A 4 3.74 1.69 -10.38
N PHE A 5 4.24 2.33 -9.33
CA PHE A 5 4.19 1.80 -7.98
C PHE A 5 3.06 2.47 -7.19
N LEU A 6 1.97 1.72 -7.01
CA LEU A 6 0.81 2.19 -6.25
C LEU A 6 1.06 1.97 -4.75
N THR A 7 0.86 3.00 -3.97
CA THR A 7 1.03 2.96 -2.53
C THR A 7 -0.05 3.77 -1.81
N GLY A 8 0.03 3.86 -0.52
CA GLY A 8 -0.90 4.55 0.36
C GLY A 8 -1.05 3.79 1.67
N HIS A 9 -1.71 4.36 2.64
CA HIS A 9 -1.91 3.67 3.90
C HIS A 9 -2.87 2.48 3.76
N ARG A 10 -2.72 1.48 4.63
CA ARG A 10 -3.69 0.37 4.71
C ARG A 10 -5.12 0.93 4.82
N LYS A 11 -6.08 0.35 4.11
CA LYS A 11 -7.48 0.77 4.08
C LYS A 11 -7.77 2.15 3.46
N ALA A 12 -6.80 2.76 2.80
CA ALA A 12 -7.05 3.96 1.99
C ALA A 12 -7.75 3.67 0.65
N GLY A 13 -7.99 2.39 0.30
CA GLY A 13 -8.58 2.01 -0.99
C GLY A 13 -7.57 1.51 -2.03
N THR A 14 -6.31 1.31 -1.65
CA THR A 14 -5.22 0.92 -2.57
C THR A 14 -5.48 -0.37 -3.33
N SER A 15 -6.25 -1.31 -2.77
CA SER A 15 -6.57 -2.57 -3.46
C SER A 15 -7.54 -2.37 -4.62
N VAL A 16 -8.62 -1.63 -4.44
CA VAL A 16 -9.57 -1.32 -5.53
C VAL A 16 -8.90 -0.42 -6.58
N PHE A 17 -8.07 0.51 -6.14
CA PHE A 17 -7.30 1.37 -7.04
C PHE A 17 -6.34 0.56 -7.93
N HIS A 18 -5.62 -0.41 -7.38
CA HIS A 18 -4.77 -1.31 -8.15
C HIS A 18 -5.56 -2.08 -9.22
N LYS A 19 -6.79 -2.47 -8.90
CA LYS A 19 -7.63 -3.25 -9.80
C LYS A 19 -8.21 -2.46 -10.99
N LEU A 20 -8.06 -1.13 -11.00
CA LEU A 20 -8.37 -0.30 -12.17
C LEU A 20 -7.34 -0.46 -13.31
N PHE A 21 -6.12 -0.87 -13.01
CA PHE A 21 -5.06 -1.00 -14.02
C PHE A 21 -5.05 -2.38 -14.72
N GLU A 22 -5.85 -3.31 -14.22
CA GLU A 22 -5.91 -4.66 -14.78
C GLU A 22 -6.62 -4.67 -16.13
N GLY A 23 -6.05 -5.37 -17.11
CA GLY A 23 -6.59 -5.44 -18.48
C GLY A 23 -6.14 -4.34 -19.43
N HIS A 24 -5.38 -3.35 -18.95
CA HIS A 24 -4.87 -2.30 -19.81
C HIS A 24 -3.85 -2.84 -20.84
N PRO A 25 -3.97 -2.49 -22.14
CA PRO A 25 -3.18 -3.13 -23.20
C PRO A 25 -1.67 -2.87 -23.10
N GLU A 26 -1.24 -1.76 -22.52
CA GLU A 26 0.17 -1.39 -22.37
C GLU A 26 0.78 -1.83 -21.03
N LEU A 27 -0.04 -2.37 -20.10
CA LEU A 27 0.39 -2.66 -18.74
C LEU A 27 0.43 -4.14 -18.43
N ASN A 28 1.32 -4.50 -17.52
CA ASN A 28 1.29 -5.74 -16.76
C ASN A 28 0.93 -5.42 -15.32
N SER A 29 -0.14 -5.98 -14.78
CA SER A 29 -0.50 -5.83 -13.38
C SER A 29 0.01 -7.03 -12.57
N PHE A 30 0.85 -6.78 -11.55
CA PHE A 30 1.27 -7.84 -10.63
C PHE A 30 0.15 -8.09 -9.61
N PRO A 31 -0.42 -9.29 -9.53
CA PRO A 31 -1.75 -9.51 -8.94
C PRO A 31 -1.82 -9.40 -7.41
N VAL A 32 -0.66 -9.45 -6.73
CA VAL A 32 -0.53 -9.40 -5.27
C VAL A 32 0.43 -8.28 -4.84
N ASP A 33 0.49 -7.97 -3.56
CA ASP A 33 1.52 -7.07 -3.02
C ASP A 33 2.88 -7.76 -3.17
N PRO A 34 3.90 -7.15 -3.81
CA PRO A 34 5.19 -7.80 -4.02
C PRO A 34 5.96 -8.06 -2.73
N THR A 35 5.50 -7.52 -1.61
CA THR A 35 6.01 -7.70 -0.26
C THR A 35 7.50 -7.39 -0.11
N ILE A 36 8.00 -6.49 -0.95
CA ILE A 36 9.41 -6.08 -0.97
C ILE A 36 9.79 -5.43 0.37
N PHE A 37 8.86 -4.69 1.00
CA PHE A 37 9.09 -4.15 2.32
C PHE A 37 9.36 -5.28 3.34
N TYR A 38 8.52 -6.30 3.39
CA TYR A 38 8.67 -7.40 4.34
C TYR A 38 9.85 -8.32 4.02
N ALA A 39 10.24 -8.42 2.75
CA ALA A 39 11.44 -9.15 2.38
C ALA A 39 12.70 -8.51 2.95
N TYR A 40 12.70 -7.17 3.12
CA TYR A 40 13.84 -6.40 3.64
C TYR A 40 13.68 -5.89 5.07
N PHE A 41 12.43 -5.76 5.56
CA PHE A 41 12.19 -5.29 6.92
C PHE A 41 12.98 -6.07 7.98
N PRO A 42 13.15 -7.38 7.84
CA PRO A 42 13.99 -8.13 8.76
C PRO A 42 15.49 -7.85 8.68
N GLN A 43 15.99 -7.04 7.75
CA GLN A 43 17.41 -6.66 7.79
C GLN A 43 17.81 -6.03 9.13
N PHE A 44 16.92 -5.21 9.71
CA PHE A 44 17.14 -4.66 11.06
C PHE A 44 17.13 -5.72 12.17
N MET A 45 16.48 -6.86 11.91
CA MET A 45 16.29 -7.94 12.87
C MET A 45 17.11 -9.19 12.54
N MET A 46 17.77 -9.22 11.36
CA MET A 46 18.42 -10.39 10.80
C MET A 46 19.81 -10.04 10.24
N GLU A 47 20.54 -9.16 10.94
CA GLU A 47 21.84 -8.62 10.50
C GLU A 47 22.89 -9.68 10.14
N ASN A 48 22.73 -10.92 10.52
CA ASN A 48 23.68 -12.01 10.25
C ASN A 48 23.02 -13.24 9.61
N THR A 49 21.90 -13.04 8.89
CA THR A 49 21.21 -14.18 8.28
C THR A 49 21.95 -14.67 7.03
N GLU A 50 22.27 -15.94 6.99
CA GLU A 50 22.87 -16.58 5.81
C GLU A 50 21.97 -16.47 4.57
N GLU A 51 22.59 -16.47 3.39
CA GLU A 51 21.88 -16.36 2.09
C GLU A 51 20.77 -17.41 1.97
N ALA A 52 21.03 -18.66 2.36
CA ALA A 52 20.04 -19.73 2.30
C ALA A 52 18.77 -19.43 3.12
N GLN A 53 18.94 -18.82 4.30
CA GLN A 53 17.82 -18.43 5.16
C GLN A 53 17.02 -17.28 4.56
N ARG A 54 17.67 -16.32 3.91
CA ARG A 54 17.00 -15.20 3.19
C ARG A 54 16.18 -15.74 2.03
N ARG A 55 16.75 -16.67 1.23
CA ARG A 55 16.04 -17.32 0.11
C ARG A 55 14.80 -18.08 0.59
N GLU A 56 14.95 -18.90 1.64
CA GLU A 56 13.83 -19.66 2.19
C GLU A 56 12.72 -18.74 2.76
N ARG A 57 13.11 -17.61 3.37
CA ARG A 57 12.15 -16.63 3.83
C ARG A 57 11.37 -16.00 2.67
N ILE A 58 12.05 -15.59 1.61
CA ILE A 58 11.41 -15.03 0.41
C ILE A 58 10.47 -16.09 -0.20
N ARG A 59 10.92 -17.34 -0.30
CA ARG A 59 10.08 -18.45 -0.76
C ARG A 59 8.80 -18.59 0.05
N LYS A 60 8.89 -18.62 1.38
CA LYS A 60 7.73 -18.73 2.26
C LYS A 60 6.76 -17.55 2.13
N ILE A 61 7.29 -16.33 1.98
CA ILE A 61 6.48 -15.14 1.76
C ILE A 61 5.69 -15.29 0.46
N TYR A 62 6.36 -15.56 -0.66
CA TYR A 62 5.69 -15.69 -1.96
C TYR A 62 4.76 -16.90 -2.02
N ALA A 63 5.12 -18.03 -1.46
CA ALA A 63 4.22 -19.19 -1.37
C ALA A 63 2.90 -18.84 -0.67
N ARG A 64 2.97 -18.02 0.38
CA ARG A 64 1.79 -17.59 1.12
C ARG A 64 0.94 -16.58 0.37
N ILE A 65 1.56 -15.52 -0.20
CA ILE A 65 0.80 -14.43 -0.81
C ILE A 65 0.28 -14.76 -2.20
N MET A 66 0.89 -15.73 -2.89
CA MET A 66 0.51 -16.17 -4.23
C MET A 66 -0.32 -17.47 -4.23
N ALA A 67 -0.60 -18.04 -3.05
CA ALA A 67 -1.35 -19.30 -2.94
C ALA A 67 -2.71 -19.26 -3.66
N ASP A 68 -3.42 -18.13 -3.55
CA ASP A 68 -4.73 -17.96 -4.18
C ASP A 68 -4.67 -17.77 -5.71
N LEU A 69 -3.48 -17.66 -6.30
CA LEU A 69 -3.34 -17.49 -7.76
C LEU A 69 -3.38 -18.83 -8.49
N GLU A 70 -2.99 -19.91 -7.83
CA GLU A 70 -3.09 -21.25 -8.41
C GLU A 70 -4.55 -21.65 -8.56
N GLY A 71 -4.91 -22.09 -9.73
CA GLY A 71 -6.28 -22.49 -10.05
C GLY A 71 -7.22 -21.34 -10.47
N LEU A 72 -6.78 -20.09 -10.42
CA LEU A 72 -7.52 -19.00 -11.05
C LEU A 72 -7.43 -19.09 -12.58
N GLN A 73 -8.53 -18.72 -13.25
CA GLN A 73 -8.50 -18.56 -14.71
C GLN A 73 -7.57 -17.40 -15.06
N PRO A 74 -6.56 -17.62 -15.93
CA PRO A 74 -5.66 -16.55 -16.32
C PRO A 74 -6.38 -15.51 -17.19
N PRO A 75 -5.95 -14.24 -17.19
CA PRO A 75 -6.41 -13.28 -18.17
C PRO A 75 -6.16 -13.76 -19.58
N GLU A 76 -7.00 -13.31 -20.53
CA GLU A 76 -6.86 -13.67 -21.94
C GLU A 76 -5.44 -13.38 -22.45
N GLY A 77 -4.89 -14.32 -23.21
CA GLY A 77 -3.52 -14.23 -23.75
C GLY A 77 -2.40 -14.56 -22.75
N THR A 78 -2.72 -14.96 -21.52
CA THR A 78 -1.74 -15.39 -20.52
C THR A 78 -1.89 -16.88 -20.17
N LYS A 79 -0.92 -17.43 -19.43
CA LYS A 79 -0.90 -18.84 -18.98
C LYS A 79 -1.28 -18.92 -17.49
N PRO A 80 -1.80 -20.06 -17.03
CA PRO A 80 -2.00 -20.31 -15.60
C PRO A 80 -0.71 -20.13 -14.80
N PHE A 81 -0.83 -19.55 -13.62
CA PHE A 81 0.29 -19.41 -12.69
C PHE A 81 0.58 -20.73 -11.99
N HIS A 82 1.89 -21.06 -11.87
CA HIS A 82 2.41 -22.20 -11.13
C HIS A 82 3.54 -21.76 -10.21
N PHE A 83 3.34 -21.89 -8.91
CA PHE A 83 4.29 -21.39 -7.92
C PHE A 83 5.66 -22.03 -8.00
N ASP A 84 5.74 -23.36 -8.17
CA ASP A 84 7.03 -24.07 -8.24
C ASP A 84 7.87 -23.63 -9.45
N ALA A 85 7.25 -23.40 -10.60
CA ALA A 85 7.92 -22.87 -11.78
C ALA A 85 8.39 -21.40 -11.54
N PHE A 86 7.55 -20.59 -10.92
CA PHE A 86 7.90 -19.22 -10.54
C PHE A 86 9.09 -19.21 -9.57
N TRP A 87 9.04 -20.02 -8.51
CA TRP A 87 10.10 -20.06 -7.52
C TRP A 87 11.41 -20.60 -8.12
N ALA A 88 11.37 -21.64 -8.92
CA ALA A 88 12.56 -22.19 -9.58
C ALA A 88 13.26 -21.11 -10.42
N GLY A 89 12.51 -20.42 -11.31
CA GLY A 89 13.06 -19.36 -12.16
C GLY A 89 13.58 -18.16 -11.35
N LEU A 90 12.84 -17.72 -10.35
CA LEU A 90 13.27 -16.64 -9.46
C LEU A 90 14.55 -17.01 -8.72
N ASN A 91 14.60 -18.17 -8.06
CA ASN A 91 15.73 -18.61 -7.26
C ASN A 91 17.01 -18.80 -8.08
N GLU A 92 16.89 -19.33 -9.32
CA GLU A 92 18.01 -19.45 -10.26
C GLU A 92 18.55 -18.08 -10.70
N SER A 93 17.65 -17.10 -10.89
CA SER A 93 18.03 -15.76 -11.35
C SER A 93 18.68 -14.89 -10.27
N LEU A 94 18.50 -15.20 -8.96
CA LEU A 94 18.97 -14.38 -7.85
C LEU A 94 20.43 -14.69 -7.50
N SER A 95 21.26 -13.64 -7.45
CA SER A 95 22.54 -13.68 -6.75
C SER A 95 22.40 -13.25 -5.29
N ALA A 96 23.42 -13.53 -4.47
CA ALA A 96 23.47 -13.03 -3.09
C ALA A 96 23.32 -11.50 -3.00
N LYS A 97 23.94 -10.77 -3.95
CA LYS A 97 23.87 -9.32 -4.03
C LYS A 97 22.44 -8.83 -4.36
N ASP A 98 21.71 -9.52 -5.21
CA ASP A 98 20.33 -9.15 -5.59
C ASP A 98 19.38 -9.20 -4.39
N LEU A 99 19.67 -10.05 -3.42
CA LEU A 99 18.91 -10.15 -2.16
C LEU A 99 19.06 -8.90 -1.26
N GLU A 100 20.05 -8.05 -1.53
CA GLU A 100 20.32 -6.83 -0.76
C GLU A 100 19.79 -5.58 -1.45
N ASP A 101 19.31 -5.70 -2.69
CA ASP A 101 18.85 -4.59 -3.53
C ASP A 101 17.35 -4.72 -3.83
N ARG A 102 16.53 -3.89 -3.17
CA ARG A 102 15.05 -3.92 -3.30
C ARG A 102 14.55 -3.78 -4.73
N PRO A 103 14.99 -2.75 -5.50
CA PRO A 103 14.58 -2.62 -6.89
C PRO A 103 14.97 -3.82 -7.74
N VAL A 104 16.17 -4.36 -7.55
CA VAL A 104 16.65 -5.53 -8.30
C VAL A 104 15.83 -6.77 -7.94
N LEU A 105 15.56 -7.01 -6.65
CA LEU A 105 14.69 -8.11 -6.24
C LEU A 105 13.29 -7.97 -6.85
N LEU A 106 12.71 -6.77 -6.82
CA LEU A 106 11.40 -6.52 -7.43
C LEU A 106 11.43 -6.86 -8.94
N ARG A 107 12.43 -6.37 -9.66
CA ARG A 107 12.59 -6.70 -11.08
C ARG A 107 12.64 -8.21 -11.33
N LYS A 108 13.44 -8.95 -10.56
CA LYS A 108 13.57 -10.40 -10.68
C LYS A 108 12.24 -11.14 -10.42
N VAL A 109 11.49 -10.67 -9.43
CA VAL A 109 10.14 -11.20 -9.14
C VAL A 109 9.19 -10.99 -10.31
N LEU A 110 9.17 -9.79 -10.89
CA LEU A 110 8.31 -9.46 -12.04
C LEU A 110 8.70 -10.24 -13.30
N GLU A 111 10.01 -10.37 -13.57
CA GLU A 111 10.55 -11.17 -14.67
C GLU A 111 10.17 -12.67 -14.55
N ALA A 112 10.34 -13.24 -13.35
CA ALA A 112 9.98 -14.64 -13.09
C ALA A 112 8.46 -14.87 -13.23
N TYR A 113 7.64 -13.92 -12.75
CA TYR A 113 6.19 -13.99 -12.92
C TYR A 113 5.78 -13.91 -14.38
N ALA A 114 6.38 -12.96 -15.14
CA ALA A 114 6.12 -12.83 -16.57
C ALA A 114 6.47 -14.11 -17.35
N ALA A 115 7.62 -14.72 -17.03
CA ALA A 115 8.06 -15.95 -17.69
C ALA A 115 7.07 -17.11 -17.52
N VAL A 116 6.55 -17.30 -16.30
CA VAL A 116 5.57 -18.35 -16.00
C VAL A 116 4.23 -18.07 -16.69
N CYS A 117 3.75 -16.83 -16.60
CA CYS A 117 2.45 -16.45 -17.15
C CYS A 117 2.48 -16.15 -18.66
N GLY A 118 3.65 -16.20 -19.31
CA GLY A 118 3.79 -15.92 -20.75
C GLY A 118 3.52 -14.46 -21.12
N MET A 119 3.80 -13.53 -20.19
CA MET A 119 3.61 -12.10 -20.38
C MET A 119 4.84 -11.45 -21.02
N ASP A 120 4.64 -10.33 -21.74
CA ASP A 120 5.77 -9.54 -22.24
C ASP A 120 6.37 -8.69 -21.11
N PRO A 121 7.58 -8.99 -20.61
CA PRO A 121 8.19 -8.29 -19.51
C PRO A 121 8.60 -6.83 -19.83
N ARG A 122 8.52 -6.41 -21.10
CA ARG A 122 8.87 -5.05 -21.56
C ARG A 122 7.75 -4.06 -21.36
N LYS A 123 6.50 -4.52 -21.19
CA LYS A 123 5.39 -3.63 -20.83
C LYS A 123 5.65 -2.95 -19.49
N THR A 124 5.03 -1.78 -19.27
CA THR A 124 5.07 -1.11 -17.97
C THR A 124 4.37 -1.95 -16.91
N TRP A 125 5.02 -2.15 -15.79
CA TRP A 125 4.46 -2.90 -14.67
C TRP A 125 3.69 -2.01 -13.72
N VAL A 126 2.55 -2.49 -13.27
CA VAL A 126 1.81 -1.89 -12.14
C VAL A 126 1.95 -2.83 -10.94
N VAL A 127 2.49 -2.29 -9.87
CA VAL A 127 2.64 -3.00 -8.59
C VAL A 127 1.98 -2.20 -7.48
N LYS A 128 1.46 -2.87 -6.46
CA LYS A 128 0.87 -2.21 -5.32
C LYS A 128 1.42 -2.78 -4.02
N GLU A 129 1.99 -1.92 -3.18
CA GLU A 129 2.33 -2.27 -1.82
C GLU A 129 2.07 -1.07 -0.90
N THR A 130 1.37 -1.32 0.21
CA THR A 130 1.01 -0.26 1.15
C THR A 130 2.23 0.32 1.86
N THR A 131 2.17 1.63 2.17
CA THR A 131 3.16 2.30 3.03
C THR A 131 4.57 2.38 2.43
N GLN A 132 4.68 2.55 1.12
CA GLN A 132 5.99 2.63 0.44
C GLN A 132 6.37 4.07 0.03
N ALA A 133 5.47 5.06 0.07
CA ALA A 133 5.75 6.43 -0.36
C ALA A 133 6.99 7.01 0.35
N MET A 134 7.13 6.81 1.65
CA MET A 134 8.29 7.27 2.43
C MET A 134 9.62 6.63 2.00
N PHE A 135 9.57 5.49 1.33
CA PHE A 135 10.75 4.77 0.84
C PHE A 135 10.99 4.95 -0.66
N ALA A 136 10.19 5.77 -1.35
CA ALA A 136 10.30 5.98 -2.80
C ALA A 136 11.73 6.36 -3.23
N HIS A 137 12.43 7.17 -2.43
CA HIS A 137 13.83 7.54 -2.67
C HIS A 137 14.82 6.36 -2.67
N LYS A 138 14.42 5.20 -2.17
CA LYS A 138 15.24 3.96 -2.15
C LYS A 138 15.07 3.12 -3.42
N PHE A 139 14.11 3.47 -4.27
CA PHE A 139 13.82 2.74 -5.51
C PHE A 139 14.54 3.41 -6.68
N ALA A 140 15.86 3.22 -6.75
CA ALA A 140 16.69 3.67 -7.85
C ALA A 140 17.61 2.53 -8.27
N ALA A 141 17.47 2.03 -9.50
CA ALA A 141 18.35 1.02 -10.07
C ALA A 141 18.57 1.28 -11.56
N PRO A 142 19.76 0.94 -12.09
CA PRO A 142 20.06 1.08 -13.52
C PRO A 142 19.03 0.35 -14.39
N GLY A 143 18.53 1.04 -15.41
CA GLY A 143 17.54 0.48 -16.34
C GLY A 143 16.13 0.30 -15.76
N MET A 144 15.83 0.91 -14.62
CA MET A 144 14.48 0.96 -14.06
C MET A 144 14.04 2.40 -13.87
N ARG A 145 12.77 2.66 -14.16
CA ARG A 145 12.09 3.93 -13.89
C ARG A 145 10.87 3.65 -13.03
N PHE A 146 10.67 4.48 -12.02
CA PHE A 146 9.54 4.37 -11.11
C PHE A 146 8.71 5.64 -11.13
N TRP A 147 7.39 5.48 -11.21
CA TRP A 147 6.41 6.50 -10.85
C TRP A 147 5.66 6.00 -9.63
N PHE A 148 5.65 6.80 -8.58
CA PHE A 148 4.90 6.48 -7.37
C PHE A 148 3.55 7.18 -7.38
N ILE A 149 2.48 6.43 -7.12
CA ILE A 149 1.15 7.01 -6.94
C ILE A 149 0.69 6.67 -5.53
N ASN A 150 0.63 7.70 -4.69
CA ASN A 150 0.19 7.59 -3.31
C ASN A 150 -1.30 7.88 -3.21
N LEU A 151 -2.10 6.87 -2.87
CA LEU A 151 -3.52 7.05 -2.61
C LEU A 151 -3.71 7.52 -1.17
N LEU A 152 -4.11 8.76 -1.01
CA LEU A 152 -4.48 9.37 0.26
C LEU A 152 -6.01 9.29 0.44
N ARG A 153 -6.45 9.06 1.64
CA ARG A 153 -7.85 9.13 2.06
C ARG A 153 -7.95 10.05 3.27
N ASP A 154 -9.12 10.67 3.50
CA ASP A 154 -9.34 11.40 4.76
C ASP A 154 -8.82 10.55 5.93
N PRO A 155 -7.84 11.06 6.70
CA PRO A 155 -7.20 10.27 7.75
C PRO A 155 -8.18 9.73 8.79
N ARG A 156 -9.31 10.44 9.03
CA ARG A 156 -10.37 10.02 9.95
C ARG A 156 -11.13 8.82 9.40
N ASP A 157 -11.50 8.86 8.09
CA ASP A 157 -12.13 7.73 7.41
C ASP A 157 -11.19 6.53 7.27
N ASN A 158 -9.91 6.81 7.02
CA ASN A 158 -8.89 5.75 6.94
C ASN A 158 -8.74 5.06 8.29
N TYR A 159 -8.67 5.83 9.40
CA TYR A 159 -8.61 5.28 10.75
C TYR A 159 -9.87 4.48 11.10
N GLY A 160 -11.06 5.01 10.80
CA GLY A 160 -12.32 4.29 11.02
C GLY A 160 -12.35 2.91 10.33
N ALA A 161 -11.85 2.84 9.10
CA ALA A 161 -11.75 1.57 8.36
C ALA A 161 -10.69 0.62 8.93
N LEU A 162 -9.60 1.14 9.51
CA LEU A 162 -8.59 0.35 10.21
C LEU A 162 -9.13 -0.17 11.55
N LYS A 163 -9.80 0.68 12.32
CA LYS A 163 -10.38 0.36 13.63
C LYS A 163 -11.37 -0.81 13.53
N ALA A 164 -12.16 -0.87 12.48
CA ALA A 164 -13.05 -2.01 12.21
C ALA A 164 -12.31 -3.36 12.11
N GLY A 165 -11.05 -3.36 11.67
CA GLY A 165 -10.21 -4.56 11.59
C GLY A 165 -9.42 -4.90 12.86
N VAL A 166 -9.34 -3.99 13.85
CA VAL A 166 -8.49 -4.18 15.05
C VAL A 166 -8.97 -5.34 15.91
N LYS A 167 -10.26 -5.52 16.08
CA LYS A 167 -10.83 -6.63 16.88
C LYS A 167 -10.70 -8.00 16.19
N GLY A 168 -10.35 -8.05 14.92
CA GLY A 168 -10.22 -9.27 14.13
C GLY A 168 -8.80 -9.52 13.63
N TYR A 169 -8.56 -9.13 12.38
CA TYR A 169 -7.30 -9.40 11.69
C TYR A 169 -6.09 -8.75 12.36
N TYR A 170 -6.18 -7.48 12.74
CA TYR A 170 -5.04 -6.76 13.30
C TYR A 170 -4.72 -7.14 14.75
N ALA A 171 -5.71 -7.60 15.53
CA ALA A 171 -5.46 -8.12 16.87
C ALA A 171 -4.47 -9.28 16.87
N LYS A 172 -4.54 -10.16 15.86
CA LYS A 172 -3.61 -11.28 15.66
C LYS A 172 -2.17 -10.83 15.38
N LEU A 173 -1.99 -9.59 14.96
CA LEU A 173 -0.68 -8.97 14.73
C LEU A 173 -0.18 -8.15 15.93
N GLY A 174 -0.87 -8.23 17.09
CA GLY A 174 -0.53 -7.47 18.29
C GLY A 174 -0.87 -5.97 18.22
N GLU A 175 -1.72 -5.57 17.26
CA GLU A 175 -2.20 -4.20 17.15
C GLU A 175 -3.40 -3.96 18.08
N ASN A 176 -3.52 -2.73 18.57
CA ASN A 176 -4.69 -2.20 19.26
C ASN A 176 -5.07 -0.84 18.68
N GLU A 177 -6.19 -0.27 19.12
CA GLU A 177 -6.71 0.99 18.58
C GLU A 177 -5.69 2.13 18.69
N LEU A 178 -5.04 2.31 19.83
CA LEU A 178 -4.05 3.38 20.04
C LEU A 178 -2.78 3.21 19.20
N LYS A 179 -2.26 1.99 19.08
CA LYS A 179 -1.12 1.70 18.20
C LYS A 179 -1.48 1.92 16.74
N THR A 180 -2.69 1.54 16.34
CA THR A 180 -3.20 1.73 14.98
C THR A 180 -3.36 3.21 14.67
N LEU A 181 -3.88 4.01 15.61
CA LEU A 181 -3.97 5.47 15.48
C LEU A 181 -2.58 6.11 15.35
N ALA A 182 -1.66 5.77 16.26
CA ALA A 182 -0.28 6.26 16.21
C ALA A 182 0.42 5.91 14.88
N SER A 183 0.22 4.68 14.41
CA SER A 183 0.76 4.24 13.13
C SER A 183 0.20 5.04 11.95
N LEU A 184 -1.13 5.27 11.93
CA LEU A 184 -1.77 6.06 10.88
C LEU A 184 -1.21 7.48 10.82
N ILE A 185 -1.24 8.21 11.94
CA ILE A 185 -0.85 9.63 11.96
C ILE A 185 0.63 9.82 11.59
N ASN A 186 1.52 8.93 12.04
CA ASN A 186 2.93 9.00 11.68
C ASN A 186 3.16 8.71 10.19
N ARG A 187 2.49 7.69 9.65
CA ARG A 187 2.65 7.31 8.25
C ARG A 187 2.07 8.33 7.30
N ALA A 188 0.88 8.88 7.60
CA ALA A 188 0.28 9.95 6.79
C ALA A 188 1.19 11.18 6.71
N ARG A 189 1.85 11.53 7.82
CA ARG A 189 2.83 12.62 7.85
C ARG A 189 4.09 12.31 7.06
N MET A 190 4.61 11.09 7.16
CA MET A 190 5.79 10.66 6.38
C MET A 190 5.49 10.60 4.89
N ASP A 191 4.32 10.11 4.49
CA ASP A 191 3.90 10.09 3.08
C ASP A 191 3.74 11.52 2.52
N PHE A 192 3.20 12.45 3.34
CA PHE A 192 3.12 13.86 2.99
C PHE A 192 4.51 14.48 2.75
N LEU A 193 5.45 14.27 3.67
CA LEU A 193 6.83 14.76 3.51
C LEU A 193 7.50 14.16 2.26
N ALA A 194 7.28 12.88 1.99
CA ALA A 194 7.78 12.24 0.78
C ALA A 194 7.20 12.89 -0.50
N SER A 195 5.91 13.24 -0.50
CA SER A 195 5.25 13.89 -1.64
C SER A 195 5.79 15.29 -1.92
N MET A 196 6.26 16.00 -0.89
CA MET A 196 6.86 17.33 -1.05
C MET A 196 8.25 17.30 -1.66
N THR A 197 8.96 16.19 -1.55
CA THR A 197 10.39 16.08 -1.91
C THR A 197 10.68 15.19 -3.11
N ASN A 198 9.70 14.41 -3.55
CA ASN A 198 9.88 13.48 -4.68
C ASN A 198 8.99 13.89 -5.88
N PRO A 199 9.57 14.39 -6.98
CA PRO A 199 8.82 14.79 -8.17
C PRO A 199 8.19 13.58 -8.91
N ASP A 200 8.70 12.37 -8.70
CA ASP A 200 8.15 11.14 -9.27
C ASP A 200 7.06 10.51 -8.39
N LEU A 201 6.52 11.26 -7.40
CA LEU A 201 5.44 10.84 -6.54
C LEU A 201 4.21 11.74 -6.73
N LEU A 202 3.13 11.17 -7.24
CA LEU A 202 1.82 11.81 -7.39
C LEU A 202 0.90 11.36 -6.25
N THR A 203 0.31 12.31 -5.51
CA THR A 203 -0.75 11.99 -4.55
C THR A 203 -2.13 12.15 -5.21
N VAL A 204 -2.98 11.14 -5.01
CA VAL A 204 -4.38 11.07 -5.45
C VAL A 204 -5.26 10.92 -4.22
N ARG A 205 -6.31 11.72 -4.11
CA ARG A 205 -7.31 11.55 -3.06
C ARG A 205 -8.30 10.44 -3.43
N PHE A 206 -8.56 9.55 -2.51
CA PHE A 206 -9.57 8.49 -2.69
C PHE A 206 -10.95 9.06 -3.00
N GLU A 207 -11.31 10.15 -2.35
CA GLU A 207 -12.57 10.85 -2.51
C GLU A 207 -12.73 11.39 -3.94
N ASP A 208 -11.67 11.99 -4.50
CA ASP A 208 -11.67 12.52 -5.87
C ASP A 208 -11.73 11.38 -6.90
N LEU A 209 -10.99 10.28 -6.61
CA LEU A 209 -11.04 9.08 -7.45
C LEU A 209 -12.46 8.48 -7.49
N CYS A 210 -13.17 8.43 -6.36
CA CYS A 210 -14.55 7.97 -6.31
C CYS A 210 -15.53 8.93 -6.96
N ALA A 211 -15.32 10.23 -6.81
CA ALA A 211 -16.23 11.26 -7.35
C ALA A 211 -16.10 11.41 -8.86
N ASN A 212 -14.89 11.30 -9.41
CA ASN A 212 -14.61 11.41 -10.83
C ASN A 212 -13.44 10.54 -11.26
N THR A 213 -13.68 9.25 -11.35
CA THR A 213 -12.68 8.22 -11.71
C THR A 213 -11.96 8.56 -13.02
N ARG A 214 -12.71 8.96 -14.06
CA ARG A 214 -12.12 9.28 -15.37
C ARG A 214 -11.10 10.41 -15.27
N LYS A 215 -11.44 11.52 -14.64
CA LYS A 215 -10.56 12.68 -14.51
C LYS A 215 -9.27 12.30 -13.77
N GLU A 216 -9.38 11.54 -12.67
CA GLU A 216 -8.21 11.13 -11.88
C GLU A 216 -7.34 10.13 -12.65
N MET A 217 -7.95 9.17 -13.38
CA MET A 217 -7.19 8.25 -14.21
C MET A 217 -6.52 8.94 -15.40
N GLU A 218 -7.15 9.90 -16.04
CA GLU A 218 -6.52 10.75 -17.09
C GLU A 218 -5.31 11.52 -16.52
N ARG A 219 -5.42 12.07 -15.30
CA ARG A 219 -4.31 12.75 -14.60
C ARG A 219 -3.14 11.78 -14.32
N ILE A 220 -3.45 10.56 -13.92
CA ILE A 220 -2.46 9.51 -13.70
C ILE A 220 -1.79 9.10 -15.01
N CYS A 221 -2.56 8.92 -16.07
CA CYS A 221 -2.03 8.61 -17.40
C CYS A 221 -1.07 9.70 -17.89
N TYR A 222 -1.45 10.96 -17.74
CA TYR A 222 -0.57 12.09 -18.07
C TYR A 222 0.74 12.07 -17.26
N PHE A 223 0.67 11.80 -15.95
CA PHE A 223 1.83 11.73 -15.08
C PHE A 223 2.78 10.58 -15.42
N THR A 224 2.22 9.42 -15.76
CA THR A 224 2.99 8.19 -16.03
C THR A 224 3.38 8.04 -17.50
N GLY A 225 2.75 8.78 -18.40
CA GLY A 225 2.98 8.72 -19.84
C GLY A 225 2.31 7.52 -20.53
N ILE A 226 1.37 6.83 -19.87
CA ILE A 226 0.56 5.77 -20.49
C ILE A 226 -0.65 6.37 -21.21
N ALA A 227 -1.16 5.68 -22.23
CA ALA A 227 -2.42 6.06 -22.89
C ALA A 227 -3.60 5.84 -21.93
N PHE A 228 -4.66 6.68 -22.06
CA PHE A 228 -5.90 6.40 -21.36
C PHE A 228 -6.69 5.32 -22.10
N ASP A 229 -7.22 4.36 -21.36
CA ASP A 229 -8.13 3.32 -21.85
C ASP A 229 -9.33 3.18 -20.91
N ASP A 230 -10.52 2.91 -21.44
CA ASP A 230 -11.74 2.81 -20.64
C ASP A 230 -11.73 1.64 -19.63
N CYS A 231 -10.86 0.65 -19.78
CA CYS A 231 -10.64 -0.40 -18.78
C CYS A 231 -10.23 0.16 -17.41
N LEU A 232 -9.56 1.33 -17.39
CA LEU A 232 -9.15 2.03 -16.17
C LEU A 232 -10.32 2.58 -15.34
N LEU A 233 -11.56 2.45 -15.81
CA LEU A 233 -12.76 2.91 -15.10
C LEU A 233 -13.46 1.82 -14.29
N THR A 234 -13.11 0.55 -14.52
CA THR A 234 -13.79 -0.61 -13.90
C THR A 234 -12.77 -1.52 -13.24
N PRO A 235 -12.80 -1.67 -11.93
CA PRO A 235 -11.85 -2.54 -11.23
C PRO A 235 -12.16 -4.00 -11.50
N THR A 236 -11.15 -4.76 -11.95
CA THR A 236 -11.26 -6.20 -12.20
C THR A 236 -10.20 -6.99 -11.44
N ARG A 237 -10.48 -8.26 -11.17
CA ARG A 237 -9.50 -9.23 -10.68
C ARG A 237 -9.50 -10.45 -11.58
N MET A 238 -8.42 -10.66 -12.30
CA MET A 238 -8.28 -11.76 -13.27
C MET A 238 -9.44 -11.77 -14.28
N GLY A 239 -9.81 -10.59 -14.80
CA GLY A 239 -10.91 -10.41 -15.73
C GLY A 239 -12.32 -10.46 -15.14
N SER A 240 -12.47 -10.72 -13.84
CA SER A 240 -13.77 -10.72 -13.15
C SER A 240 -13.97 -9.42 -12.34
N ALA A 241 -15.22 -9.02 -12.11
CA ALA A 241 -15.53 -7.85 -11.31
C ALA A 241 -14.93 -7.95 -9.90
N TYR A 242 -14.33 -6.86 -9.41
CA TYR A 242 -13.72 -6.81 -8.09
C TYR A 242 -14.67 -6.23 -7.04
N GLY A 243 -15.10 -7.06 -6.08
CA GLY A 243 -16.06 -6.71 -5.03
C GLY A 243 -15.48 -6.04 -3.77
N GLY A 244 -14.19 -5.69 -3.78
CA GLY A 244 -13.55 -5.05 -2.63
C GLY A 244 -12.99 -6.02 -1.57
N ASN A 245 -12.49 -5.46 -0.45
CA ASN A 245 -11.93 -6.20 0.68
C ASN A 245 -12.32 -5.55 2.02
N SER A 246 -13.59 -5.21 2.19
CA SER A 246 -14.12 -4.64 3.43
C SER A 246 -13.97 -5.60 4.61
N HIS A 247 -13.56 -5.08 5.78
CA HIS A 247 -13.60 -5.84 7.04
C HIS A 247 -15.03 -5.99 7.60
N GLU A 248 -15.96 -5.18 7.10
CA GLU A 248 -17.36 -5.21 7.45
C GLU A 248 -18.18 -6.18 6.57
N GLY A 249 -17.51 -6.88 5.64
CA GLY A 249 -18.14 -7.83 4.71
C GLY A 249 -18.94 -7.17 3.58
N THR A 250 -18.85 -5.85 3.43
CA THR A 250 -19.54 -5.12 2.34
C THR A 250 -18.92 -5.50 0.99
N VAL A 251 -19.74 -5.89 0.04
CA VAL A 251 -19.36 -6.13 -1.36
C VAL A 251 -19.72 -4.89 -2.17
N PHE A 252 -18.73 -4.30 -2.84
CA PHE A 252 -18.92 -3.12 -3.67
C PHE A 252 -18.99 -3.50 -5.15
N GLN A 253 -19.77 -2.74 -5.90
CA GLN A 253 -19.82 -2.86 -7.37
C GLN A 253 -18.87 -1.84 -8.01
N GLY A 254 -17.56 -1.94 -7.72
CA GLY A 254 -16.56 -1.01 -8.22
C GLY A 254 -16.12 0.04 -7.19
N LEU A 255 -15.67 1.20 -7.68
CA LEU A 255 -15.39 2.35 -6.83
C LEU A 255 -16.70 2.93 -6.28
N SER A 256 -16.74 3.15 -4.97
CA SER A 256 -17.92 3.66 -4.28
C SER A 256 -17.55 4.77 -3.30
N SER A 257 -18.34 5.85 -3.31
CA SER A 257 -18.24 6.93 -2.32
C SER A 257 -18.97 6.61 -1.00
N GLU A 258 -19.64 5.47 -0.89
CA GLU A 258 -20.41 5.08 0.33
C GLU A 258 -19.59 5.09 1.62
N ASN A 259 -18.27 4.94 1.51
CA ASN A 259 -17.36 4.97 2.65
C ASN A 259 -16.68 6.33 2.86
N VAL A 260 -17.06 7.35 2.11
CA VAL A 260 -16.54 8.72 2.28
C VAL A 260 -17.35 9.45 3.35
N GLY A 261 -16.65 10.04 4.33
CA GLY A 261 -17.28 10.81 5.42
C GLY A 261 -17.89 9.97 6.54
N ARG A 262 -17.74 8.64 6.52
CA ARG A 262 -18.32 7.74 7.54
C ARG A 262 -17.55 7.71 8.87
N TRP A 263 -16.48 8.45 8.98
CA TRP A 263 -15.67 8.49 10.20
C TRP A 263 -16.50 8.90 11.44
N ARG A 264 -17.50 9.78 11.27
CA ARG A 264 -18.37 10.24 12.38
C ARG A 264 -19.14 9.11 13.07
N GLU A 265 -19.37 8.00 12.37
CA GLU A 265 -20.05 6.81 12.90
C GLU A 265 -19.06 5.77 13.47
N ARG A 266 -17.78 5.89 13.14
CA ARG A 266 -16.77 4.83 13.36
C ARG A 266 -15.74 5.15 14.41
N ILE A 267 -15.46 6.44 14.63
CA ILE A 267 -14.45 6.89 15.59
C ILE A 267 -15.05 7.89 16.55
N SER A 268 -14.44 8.02 17.72
CA SER A 268 -14.85 9.02 18.72
C SER A 268 -14.37 10.42 18.32
N ASP A 269 -15.01 11.45 18.86
CA ASP A 269 -14.58 12.83 18.69
C ASP A 269 -13.14 13.03 19.18
N GLN A 270 -12.75 12.38 20.29
CA GLN A 270 -11.39 12.44 20.80
C GLN A 270 -10.36 11.89 19.78
N GLU A 271 -10.64 10.76 19.15
CA GLU A 271 -9.77 10.18 18.11
C GLU A 271 -9.70 11.10 16.88
N ALA A 272 -10.81 11.69 16.49
CA ALA A 272 -10.87 12.64 15.38
C ALA A 272 -10.07 13.92 15.70
N MET A 273 -10.19 14.48 16.92
CA MET A 273 -9.41 15.63 17.38
C MET A 273 -7.91 15.35 17.37
N ILE A 274 -7.47 14.17 17.81
CA ILE A 274 -6.06 13.75 17.75
C ILE A 274 -5.55 13.73 16.33
N ILE A 275 -6.33 13.17 15.40
CA ILE A 275 -5.98 13.12 13.98
C ILE A 275 -5.88 14.53 13.39
N GLU A 276 -6.88 15.37 13.63
CA GLU A 276 -6.93 16.75 13.13
C GLU A 276 -5.79 17.61 13.69
N PHE A 277 -5.43 17.41 14.94
CA PHE A 277 -4.30 18.13 15.55
C PHE A 277 -2.97 17.76 14.91
N TRP A 278 -2.67 16.46 14.85
CA TRP A 278 -1.36 15.99 14.37
C TRP A 278 -1.17 16.11 12.87
N LEU A 279 -2.27 15.98 12.11
CA LEU A 279 -2.26 16.03 10.65
C LEU A 279 -2.82 17.35 10.09
N LYS A 280 -2.84 18.42 10.88
CA LYS A 280 -3.37 19.74 10.46
C LYS A 280 -2.82 20.19 9.11
N ASP A 281 -1.51 20.09 8.93
CA ASP A 281 -0.82 20.49 7.70
C ASP A 281 -1.20 19.59 6.50
N VAL A 282 -1.26 18.26 6.75
CA VAL A 282 -1.64 17.27 5.74
C VAL A 282 -3.08 17.49 5.31
N MET A 283 -3.99 17.65 6.27
CA MET A 283 -5.40 17.89 5.99
C MET A 283 -5.61 19.18 5.21
N ALA A 284 -4.97 20.27 5.61
CA ALA A 284 -5.05 21.55 4.91
C ALA A 284 -4.51 21.47 3.48
N ALA A 285 -3.36 20.82 3.28
CA ALA A 285 -2.74 20.67 1.96
C ALA A 285 -3.61 19.90 0.97
N TYR A 286 -4.40 18.95 1.46
CA TYR A 286 -5.30 18.14 0.62
C TYR A 286 -6.78 18.52 0.72
N GLY A 287 -7.10 19.65 1.35
CA GLY A 287 -8.46 20.17 1.39
C GLY A 287 -9.44 19.37 2.25
N TYR A 288 -8.94 18.69 3.29
CA TYR A 288 -9.81 18.08 4.31
C TYR A 288 -10.12 19.10 5.40
N GLU A 289 -11.41 19.37 5.61
CA GLU A 289 -11.86 20.35 6.58
C GLU A 289 -11.71 19.85 8.02
N SER A 290 -11.17 20.69 8.90
CA SER A 290 -11.18 20.49 10.36
C SER A 290 -12.56 20.88 10.92
N VAL A 291 -13.07 20.10 11.86
CA VAL A 291 -14.41 20.32 12.45
C VAL A 291 -14.39 20.66 13.94
N PHE A 292 -13.22 20.55 14.60
CA PHE A 292 -13.06 20.85 16.01
C PHE A 292 -12.22 22.12 16.24
N GLU A 293 -12.43 22.76 17.36
CA GLU A 293 -11.66 23.94 17.76
C GLU A 293 -10.21 23.57 18.14
N ASP A 294 -9.27 24.48 17.88
CA ASP A 294 -7.84 24.20 18.12
C ASP A 294 -7.52 23.90 19.61
N ALA A 295 -8.25 24.50 20.54
CA ALA A 295 -8.07 24.23 21.98
C ALA A 295 -8.51 22.81 22.35
N GLU A 296 -9.64 22.33 21.83
CA GLU A 296 -10.15 20.97 22.05
C GLU A 296 -9.20 19.91 21.48
N LYS A 297 -8.74 20.14 20.26
CA LYS A 297 -7.76 19.28 19.59
C LYS A 297 -6.44 19.20 20.38
N SER A 298 -5.94 20.33 20.87
CA SER A 298 -4.72 20.38 21.66
C SER A 298 -4.83 19.62 22.97
N ALA A 299 -5.97 19.73 23.67
CA ALA A 299 -6.23 18.98 24.89
C ALA A 299 -6.27 17.45 24.62
N ALA A 300 -7.06 17.03 23.65
CA ALA A 300 -7.16 15.61 23.28
C ALA A 300 -5.80 15.02 22.87
N PHE A 301 -4.98 15.80 22.13
CA PHE A 301 -3.66 15.36 21.71
C PHE A 301 -2.67 15.25 22.87
N THR A 302 -2.75 16.14 23.88
CA THR A 302 -1.83 16.11 25.04
C THR A 302 -1.91 14.78 25.78
N ASP A 303 -3.12 14.28 26.04
CA ASP A 303 -3.33 12.99 26.70
C ASP A 303 -2.81 11.82 25.86
N PHE A 304 -3.08 11.84 24.56
CA PHE A 304 -2.56 10.84 23.62
C PHE A 304 -1.04 10.87 23.55
N TYR A 305 -0.43 12.07 23.53
CA TYR A 305 1.01 12.23 23.41
C TYR A 305 1.76 11.72 24.66
N GLN A 306 1.19 11.88 25.85
CA GLN A 306 1.73 11.30 27.08
C GLN A 306 1.77 9.77 27.00
N TRP A 307 0.68 9.15 26.55
CA TRP A 307 0.65 7.72 26.33
C TRP A 307 1.66 7.28 25.25
N TYR A 308 1.73 8.00 24.14
CA TYR A 308 2.62 7.69 23.02
C TYR A 308 4.09 7.71 23.44
N ASN A 309 4.50 8.76 24.15
CA ASN A 309 5.86 8.88 24.66
C ASN A 309 6.21 7.77 25.66
N SER A 310 5.33 7.49 26.62
CA SER A 310 5.57 6.42 27.60
C SER A 310 5.68 5.05 26.95
N THR A 311 5.04 4.83 25.80
CA THR A 311 5.02 3.53 25.12
C THR A 311 6.22 3.34 24.18
N TYR A 312 6.66 4.40 23.49
CA TYR A 312 7.64 4.29 22.41
C TYR A 312 9.00 4.95 22.67
N PHE A 313 9.05 5.98 23.52
CA PHE A 313 10.27 6.76 23.72
C PHE A 313 10.86 6.71 25.13
N PHE A 314 10.05 6.42 26.14
CA PHE A 314 10.54 6.35 27.51
C PHE A 314 10.29 4.96 28.10
N SER A 315 11.33 4.14 28.13
CA SER A 315 11.35 3.06 29.10
C SER A 315 11.52 3.70 30.46
N ASP A 316 10.52 3.58 31.33
CA ASP A 316 10.67 3.96 32.74
C ASP A 316 11.80 3.13 33.36
N PRO A 317 12.97 3.73 33.67
CA PRO A 317 14.09 3.00 34.23
C PRO A 317 13.80 2.45 35.65
N TYR A 318 12.70 2.88 36.24
CA TYR A 318 12.26 2.50 37.59
C TYR A 318 11.09 1.51 37.60
N ARG A 319 10.62 1.07 36.44
CA ARG A 319 9.45 0.19 36.31
C ARG A 319 9.64 -1.19 36.95
N ASN A 320 10.90 -1.58 37.24
CA ASN A 320 11.30 -2.83 37.89
C ASN A 320 12.09 -2.62 39.19
N ALA A 321 12.03 -1.43 39.77
CA ALA A 321 12.66 -1.12 41.06
C ALA A 321 11.72 -1.39 42.24
#